data_ed5b43e5e40b5d7c03421f17d0f9dc9a
#
_entry.id   ed5b43e5e40b5d7c03421f17d0f9dc9a
#
_cell.length_a   1.000
_cell.length_b   1.000
_cell.length_c   1.000
_cell.angle_alpha   90.00
_cell.angle_beta   90.00
_cell.angle_gamma   90.00
#
_symmetry.space_group_name_H-M   'P 1'
#
loop_
_entity.id
_entity.type
_entity.pdbx_description
1 polymer ?
#
loop_
_entity_poly.entity_id
_entity_poly.type
_entity_poly.pdbx_seq_one_letter_code
_entity_poly.pdbx_strand_id
1 'polypeptide(L)'
;LILVELGLIIALILVLFIGRNNSKKEVLFIYCLFFSLQASAALFGVKTLYEAKPMYIAYEFDRFRIVRPIDIIWGNEKRKYNLFRGPALFSTEKYPSNDIRLLKSIRDSINGIYPSFKKERLIPYENSKIDIIKNSRSLATLSNKKLNKIIELFGEVDINTLGYYPLVSYLSDEWIVIISLHDANILGYANVDGWEP
;
A
#
# COMPACT_ATOMS: atom_id res chain seq x y z
N LEU A 1 -15.98 3.18 -10.37
CA LEU A 1 -17.27 3.80 -10.04
C LEU A 1 -18.05 4.13 -11.30
N ILE A 2 -17.51 4.95 -12.22
CA ILE A 2 -18.18 5.38 -13.47
C ILE A 2 -18.70 4.21 -14.32
N LEU A 3 -17.97 3.11 -14.44
CA LEU A 3 -18.41 1.92 -15.19
C LEU A 3 -19.60 1.21 -14.55
N VAL A 4 -19.70 1.22 -13.22
CA VAL A 4 -20.83 0.63 -12.48
C VAL A 4 -22.09 1.50 -12.65
N GLU A 5 -21.92 2.81 -12.57
CA GLU A 5 -23.03 3.78 -12.78
C GLU A 5 -23.54 3.73 -14.22
N LEU A 6 -22.64 3.67 -15.20
CA LEU A 6 -23.01 3.50 -16.61
C LEU A 6 -23.78 2.18 -16.86
N GLY A 7 -23.33 1.10 -16.25
CA GLY A 7 -23.99 -0.21 -16.30
C GLY A 7 -25.41 -0.18 -15.70
N LEU A 8 -25.59 0.55 -14.58
CA LEU A 8 -26.92 0.74 -13.97
C LEU A 8 -27.87 1.53 -14.88
N ILE A 9 -27.39 2.60 -15.51
CA ILE A 9 -28.20 3.41 -16.43
C ILE A 9 -28.60 2.60 -17.65
N ILE A 10 -27.66 1.88 -18.26
CA ILE A 10 -27.95 1.00 -19.42
C ILE A 10 -28.95 -0.09 -19.03
N ALA A 11 -28.80 -0.71 -17.84
CA ALA A 11 -29.72 -1.72 -17.34
C ALA A 11 -31.14 -1.14 -17.17
N LEU A 12 -31.27 0.07 -16.63
CA LEU A 12 -32.57 0.72 -16.44
C LEU A 12 -33.26 1.02 -17.79
N ILE A 13 -32.51 1.52 -18.78
CA ILE A 13 -33.00 1.79 -20.12
C ILE A 13 -33.47 0.50 -20.80
N LEU A 14 -32.67 -0.57 -20.75
CA LEU A 14 -33.02 -1.86 -21.35
C LEU A 14 -34.26 -2.47 -20.71
N VAL A 15 -34.41 -2.34 -19.40
CA VAL A 15 -35.60 -2.82 -18.68
C VAL A 15 -36.86 -2.10 -19.12
N LEU A 16 -36.82 -0.79 -19.31
CA LEU A 16 -37.95 0.01 -19.81
C LEU A 16 -38.36 -0.39 -21.23
N PHE A 17 -37.39 -0.73 -22.08
CA PHE A 17 -37.68 -1.18 -23.46
C PHE A 17 -38.20 -2.61 -23.54
N ILE A 18 -37.66 -3.55 -22.76
CA ILE A 18 -37.99 -4.97 -22.81
C ILE A 18 -39.33 -5.27 -22.11
N GLY A 19 -39.66 -4.52 -21.03
CA GLY A 19 -40.89 -4.71 -20.26
C GLY A 19 -42.18 -4.43 -21.03
N ARG A 20 -42.10 -3.82 -22.22
CA ARG A 20 -43.26 -3.34 -22.96
C ARG A 20 -43.98 -4.43 -23.80
N ASN A 21 -43.28 -5.54 -24.14
CA ASN A 21 -43.83 -6.52 -25.07
C ASN A 21 -43.63 -8.02 -24.67
N ASN A 22 -43.07 -8.29 -23.48
CA ASN A 22 -42.68 -9.62 -23.05
C ASN A 22 -43.58 -10.16 -21.93
N SER A 23 -43.64 -11.50 -21.79
CA SER A 23 -44.35 -12.12 -20.70
C SER A 23 -43.74 -11.82 -19.34
N LYS A 24 -44.53 -11.80 -18.25
CA LYS A 24 -44.02 -11.51 -16.88
C LYS A 24 -42.85 -12.42 -16.47
N LYS A 25 -42.80 -13.66 -16.98
CA LYS A 25 -41.73 -14.62 -16.68
C LYS A 25 -40.40 -14.22 -17.36
N GLU A 26 -40.47 -13.78 -18.61
CA GLU A 26 -39.30 -13.30 -19.36
C GLU A 26 -38.71 -12.03 -18.74
N VAL A 27 -39.61 -11.12 -18.37
CA VAL A 27 -39.20 -9.89 -17.67
C VAL A 27 -38.51 -10.22 -16.35
N LEU A 28 -39.08 -11.14 -15.55
CA LEU A 28 -38.46 -11.56 -14.29
C LEU A 28 -37.09 -12.23 -14.51
N PHE A 29 -36.96 -13.10 -15.53
CA PHE A 29 -35.71 -13.75 -15.88
C PHE A 29 -34.61 -12.71 -16.23
N ILE A 30 -34.94 -11.69 -17.03
CA ILE A 30 -34.03 -10.62 -17.41
C ILE A 30 -33.60 -9.83 -16.19
N TYR A 31 -34.50 -9.49 -15.27
CA TYR A 31 -34.16 -8.84 -14.00
C TYR A 31 -33.18 -9.68 -13.15
N CYS A 32 -33.44 -10.97 -13.01
CA CYS A 32 -32.55 -11.87 -12.27
C CYS A 32 -31.16 -11.95 -12.92
N LEU A 33 -31.08 -12.00 -14.25
CA LEU A 33 -29.81 -12.00 -14.97
C LEU A 33 -29.03 -10.72 -14.75
N PHE A 34 -29.67 -9.56 -14.89
CA PHE A 34 -29.05 -8.25 -14.63
C PHE A 34 -28.59 -8.12 -13.19
N PHE A 35 -29.44 -8.49 -12.24
CA PHE A 35 -29.07 -8.43 -10.82
C PHE A 35 -27.86 -9.32 -10.51
N SER A 36 -27.81 -10.53 -11.06
CA SER A 36 -26.69 -11.44 -10.89
C SER A 36 -25.40 -10.87 -11.47
N LEU A 37 -25.47 -10.24 -12.64
CA LEU A 37 -24.32 -9.60 -13.28
C LEU A 37 -23.80 -8.41 -12.45
N GLN A 38 -24.72 -7.54 -11.98
CA GLN A 38 -24.37 -6.40 -11.14
C GLN A 38 -23.79 -6.83 -9.79
N ALA A 39 -24.39 -7.83 -9.15
CA ALA A 39 -23.88 -8.38 -7.89
C ALA A 39 -22.46 -8.96 -8.06
N SER A 40 -22.23 -9.70 -9.17
CA SER A 40 -20.90 -10.24 -9.48
C SER A 40 -19.87 -9.14 -9.71
N ALA A 41 -20.21 -8.09 -10.45
CA ALA A 41 -19.35 -6.94 -10.68
C ALA A 41 -19.04 -6.18 -9.37
N ALA A 42 -20.04 -5.99 -8.52
CA ALA A 42 -19.86 -5.37 -7.20
C ALA A 42 -18.95 -6.18 -6.29
N LEU A 43 -19.13 -7.49 -6.22
CA LEU A 43 -18.27 -8.40 -5.44
C LEU A 43 -16.83 -8.37 -5.95
N PHE A 44 -16.64 -8.37 -7.27
CA PHE A 44 -15.31 -8.24 -7.87
C PHE A 44 -14.66 -6.89 -7.51
N GLY A 45 -15.43 -5.80 -7.59
CA GLY A 45 -14.95 -4.46 -7.20
C GLY A 45 -14.53 -4.39 -5.73
N VAL A 46 -15.34 -4.93 -4.82
CA VAL A 46 -15.02 -5.01 -3.39
C VAL A 46 -13.76 -5.85 -3.16
N LYS A 47 -13.62 -6.99 -3.83
CA LYS A 47 -12.41 -7.82 -3.74
C LYS A 47 -11.17 -7.06 -4.21
N THR A 48 -11.27 -6.35 -5.34
CA THR A 48 -10.15 -5.56 -5.89
C THR A 48 -9.73 -4.44 -4.94
N LEU A 49 -10.68 -3.70 -4.38
CA LEU A 49 -10.41 -2.67 -3.37
C LEU A 49 -9.73 -3.26 -2.12
N TYR A 50 -10.17 -4.42 -1.72
CA TYR A 50 -9.62 -5.15 -0.59
C TYR A 50 -8.17 -5.57 -0.83
N GLU A 51 -7.85 -6.10 -2.01
CA GLU A 51 -6.50 -6.52 -2.38
C GLU A 51 -5.54 -5.34 -2.63
N ALA A 52 -6.08 -4.18 -2.99
CA ALA A 52 -5.32 -2.95 -3.21
C ALA A 52 -5.02 -2.16 -1.93
N LYS A 53 -5.77 -2.39 -0.84
CA LYS A 53 -5.60 -1.66 0.41
C LYS A 53 -4.24 -1.95 1.05
N PRO A 54 -3.48 -0.93 1.52
CA PRO A 54 -2.27 -1.14 2.30
C PRO A 54 -2.55 -2.00 3.55
N MET A 55 -1.80 -3.08 3.72
CA MET A 55 -1.92 -3.97 4.87
C MET A 55 -0.93 -3.59 5.97
N TYR A 56 0.30 -3.32 5.59
CA TYR A 56 1.33 -2.82 6.49
C TYR A 56 2.37 -1.98 5.75
N ILE A 57 3.15 -1.24 6.53
CA ILE A 57 4.33 -0.51 6.08
C ILE A 57 5.53 -1.19 6.73
N ALA A 58 6.50 -1.58 5.93
CA ALA A 58 7.69 -2.27 6.41
C ALA A 58 8.96 -1.47 6.15
N TYR A 59 9.82 -1.36 7.14
CA TYR A 59 11.17 -0.83 7.01
C TYR A 59 12.09 -1.87 6.35
N GLU A 60 12.74 -1.50 5.22
CA GLU A 60 13.67 -2.31 4.44
C GLU A 60 15.06 -1.66 4.39
N PHE A 61 15.66 -1.36 5.53
CA PHE A 61 17.02 -0.80 5.73
C PHE A 61 17.27 0.60 5.16
N ASP A 62 16.97 0.85 3.89
CA ASP A 62 17.21 2.11 3.18
C ASP A 62 15.92 2.83 2.79
N ARG A 63 14.77 2.21 3.01
CA ARG A 63 13.44 2.68 2.62
C ARG A 63 12.34 2.10 3.48
N PHE A 64 11.17 2.71 3.41
CA PHE A 64 9.91 2.08 3.81
C PHE A 64 9.16 1.58 2.58
N ARG A 65 8.44 0.48 2.72
CA ARG A 65 7.60 -0.07 1.67
C ARG A 65 6.18 -0.29 2.14
N ILE A 66 5.22 0.20 1.36
CA ILE A 66 3.80 -0.12 1.53
C ILE A 66 3.52 -1.48 0.92
N VAL A 67 2.99 -2.40 1.71
CA VAL A 67 2.71 -3.78 1.29
C VAL A 67 1.21 -4.02 1.31
N ARG A 68 0.68 -4.52 0.20
CA ARG A 68 -0.73 -4.89 0.02
C ARG A 68 -0.89 -6.40 0.20
N PRO A 69 -2.10 -6.88 0.49
CA PRO A 69 -2.39 -8.31 0.58
C PRO A 69 -1.96 -9.13 -0.63
N ILE A 70 -2.03 -8.54 -1.83
CA ILE A 70 -1.65 -9.18 -3.09
C ILE A 70 -0.14 -9.36 -3.24
N ASP A 71 0.66 -8.51 -2.60
CA ASP A 71 2.12 -8.52 -2.67
C ASP A 71 2.74 -9.60 -1.76
N ILE A 72 1.96 -10.12 -0.80
CA ILE A 72 2.46 -11.03 0.25
C ILE A 72 2.55 -12.47 -0.25
N ILE A 73 3.68 -13.09 0.02
CA ILE A 73 3.88 -14.53 -0.16
C ILE A 73 3.33 -15.25 1.07
N TRP A 74 2.11 -15.80 0.95
CA TRP A 74 1.37 -16.37 2.08
C TRP A 74 1.84 -17.76 2.51
N GLY A 75 2.62 -18.47 1.71
CA GLY A 75 2.95 -19.87 1.97
C GLY A 75 1.69 -20.72 2.23
N ASN A 76 1.71 -21.56 3.27
CA ASN A 76 0.59 -22.40 3.69
C ASN A 76 -0.38 -21.71 4.66
N GLU A 77 -0.12 -20.45 5.02
CA GLU A 77 -0.96 -19.74 5.99
C GLU A 77 -2.23 -19.19 5.35
N LYS A 78 -3.35 -19.29 6.07
CA LYS A 78 -4.60 -18.64 5.65
C LYS A 78 -4.45 -17.13 5.72
N ARG A 79 -4.94 -16.44 4.67
CA ARG A 79 -5.00 -14.98 4.62
C ARG A 79 -5.87 -14.46 5.76
N LYS A 80 -5.25 -14.03 6.86
CA LYS A 80 -5.92 -13.37 7.99
C LYS A 80 -5.47 -11.93 8.06
N TYR A 81 -6.33 -10.99 7.72
CA TYR A 81 -6.08 -9.56 7.90
C TYR A 81 -7.38 -8.82 8.20
N ASN A 82 -7.27 -7.74 8.96
CA ASN A 82 -8.43 -6.97 9.38
C ASN A 82 -8.64 -5.79 8.42
N LEU A 83 -9.79 -5.77 7.75
CA LEU A 83 -10.19 -4.72 6.80
C LEU A 83 -10.29 -3.33 7.42
N PHE A 84 -10.61 -3.25 8.71
CA PHE A 84 -10.96 -2.00 9.38
C PHE A 84 -9.79 -1.38 10.14
N ARG A 85 -8.65 -2.08 10.25
CA ARG A 85 -7.43 -1.51 10.83
C ARG A 85 -6.60 -0.81 9.76
N GLY A 86 -5.96 0.31 10.14
CA GLY A 86 -4.94 0.96 9.35
C GLY A 86 -3.72 0.05 9.13
N PRO A 87 -2.77 0.45 8.28
CA PRO A 87 -1.56 -0.33 8.07
C PRO A 87 -0.77 -0.49 9.36
N ALA A 88 -0.38 -1.72 9.68
CA ALA A 88 0.53 -2.00 10.79
C ALA A 88 1.97 -1.64 10.40
N LEU A 89 2.81 -1.35 11.41
CA LEU A 89 4.23 -1.07 11.18
C LEU A 89 5.04 -2.33 11.50
N PHE A 90 5.93 -2.69 10.58
CA PHE A 90 6.90 -3.78 10.73
C PHE A 90 8.28 -3.33 10.27
N SER A 91 9.28 -4.13 10.62
CA SER A 91 10.61 -4.10 10.03
C SER A 91 10.91 -5.45 9.40
N THR A 92 11.91 -5.49 8.54
CA THR A 92 12.40 -6.75 7.97
C THR A 92 13.69 -7.19 8.65
N GLU A 93 13.80 -8.49 8.92
CA GLU A 93 15.03 -9.09 9.45
C GLU A 93 16.20 -8.87 8.49
N LYS A 94 17.32 -8.35 9.00
CA LYS A 94 18.56 -8.18 8.25
C LYS A 94 19.41 -9.42 8.33
N TYR A 95 19.82 -9.96 7.20
CA TYR A 95 20.79 -11.05 7.18
C TYR A 95 22.22 -10.49 7.23
N PRO A 96 23.11 -11.09 8.04
CA PRO A 96 24.53 -10.74 8.05
C PRO A 96 25.17 -10.89 6.67
N SER A 97 26.25 -10.15 6.41
CA SER A 97 26.92 -10.16 5.10
C SER A 97 27.51 -11.53 4.71
N ASN A 98 27.79 -12.38 5.69
CA ASN A 98 28.30 -13.74 5.50
C ASN A 98 27.20 -14.82 5.43
N ASP A 99 25.92 -14.43 5.50
CA ASP A 99 24.80 -15.38 5.45
C ASP A 99 24.41 -15.67 4.00
N ILE A 100 24.37 -16.95 3.63
CA ILE A 100 23.95 -17.39 2.27
C ILE A 100 22.53 -16.95 1.92
N ARG A 101 21.67 -16.75 2.93
CA ARG A 101 20.30 -16.24 2.74
C ARG A 101 20.28 -14.82 2.19
N LEU A 102 21.34 -14.03 2.41
CA LEU A 102 21.47 -12.68 1.86
C LEU A 102 21.52 -12.73 0.33
N LEU A 103 22.34 -13.61 -0.26
CA LEU A 103 22.45 -13.77 -1.71
C LEU A 103 21.10 -14.17 -2.34
N LYS A 104 20.39 -15.09 -1.68
CA LYS A 104 19.04 -15.47 -2.11
C LYS A 104 18.09 -14.28 -2.04
N SER A 105 18.13 -13.49 -0.95
CA SER A 105 17.29 -12.30 -0.78
C SER A 105 17.56 -11.24 -1.85
N ILE A 106 18.83 -11.00 -2.21
CA ILE A 106 19.20 -10.06 -3.28
C ILE A 106 18.64 -10.54 -4.63
N ARG A 107 18.85 -11.81 -4.96
CA ARG A 107 18.29 -12.39 -6.20
C ARG A 107 16.78 -12.32 -6.26
N ASP A 108 16.11 -12.61 -5.16
CA ASP A 108 14.64 -12.52 -5.07
C ASP A 108 14.18 -11.07 -5.28
N SER A 109 14.89 -10.08 -4.71
CA SER A 109 14.58 -8.65 -4.90
C SER A 109 14.75 -8.18 -6.34
N ILE A 110 15.76 -8.69 -7.06
CA ILE A 110 15.92 -8.42 -8.50
C ILE A 110 14.71 -8.96 -9.30
N ASN A 111 14.13 -10.07 -8.85
CA ASN A 111 12.92 -10.65 -9.44
C ASN A 111 11.61 -10.03 -8.91
N GLY A 112 11.68 -8.91 -8.19
CA GLY A 112 10.52 -8.21 -7.65
C GLY A 112 9.93 -8.81 -6.35
N ILE A 113 10.62 -9.79 -5.76
CA ILE A 113 10.22 -10.40 -4.48
C ILE A 113 11.01 -9.77 -3.34
N TYR A 114 10.47 -8.72 -2.77
CA TYR A 114 11.14 -7.93 -1.73
C TYR A 114 11.09 -8.61 -0.35
N PRO A 115 12.02 -8.26 0.56
CA PRO A 115 12.04 -8.79 1.92
C PRO A 115 10.72 -8.63 2.66
N SER A 116 10.09 -7.49 2.51
CA SER A 116 8.80 -7.18 3.15
C SER A 116 7.62 -8.01 2.62
N PHE A 117 7.73 -8.64 1.44
CA PHE A 117 6.68 -9.54 0.92
C PHE A 117 6.68 -10.91 1.57
N LYS A 118 7.73 -11.23 2.32
CA LYS A 118 7.92 -12.51 3.00
C LYS A 118 7.58 -12.36 4.47
N LYS A 119 6.45 -12.96 4.86
CA LYS A 119 5.92 -12.83 6.23
C LYS A 119 6.90 -13.34 7.29
N GLU A 120 7.65 -14.39 6.98
CA GLU A 120 8.68 -14.97 7.86
C GLU A 120 9.85 -14.02 8.15
N ARG A 121 10.00 -12.95 7.37
CA ARG A 121 11.03 -11.92 7.56
C ARG A 121 10.56 -10.70 8.34
N LEU A 122 9.27 -10.62 8.62
CA LEU A 122 8.73 -9.49 9.36
C LEU A 122 9.03 -9.63 10.85
N ILE A 123 9.58 -8.58 11.41
CA ILE A 123 9.83 -8.42 12.84
C ILE A 123 9.10 -7.18 13.37
N PRO A 124 8.82 -7.10 14.66
CA PRO A 124 8.25 -5.90 15.27
C PRO A 124 9.07 -4.65 14.93
N TYR A 125 8.40 -3.55 14.61
CA TYR A 125 9.04 -2.26 14.27
C TYR A 125 10.00 -1.78 15.36
N GLU A 126 9.63 -1.99 16.62
CA GLU A 126 10.39 -1.62 17.80
C GLU A 126 11.82 -2.19 17.82
N ASN A 127 11.99 -3.39 17.25
CA ASN A 127 13.30 -4.07 17.22
C ASN A 127 14.32 -3.37 16.30
N SER A 128 13.88 -2.50 15.41
CA SER A 128 14.73 -1.83 14.44
C SER A 128 14.89 -0.32 14.70
N LYS A 129 14.30 0.23 15.76
CA LYS A 129 14.30 1.69 16.00
C LYS A 129 15.70 2.30 16.03
N ILE A 130 16.67 1.62 16.66
CA ILE A 130 18.06 2.10 16.70
C ILE A 130 18.67 2.16 15.30
N ASP A 131 18.45 1.13 14.49
CA ASP A 131 18.95 1.07 13.11
C ASP A 131 18.25 2.11 12.23
N ILE A 132 16.97 2.34 12.44
CA ILE A 132 16.19 3.36 11.74
C ILE A 132 16.74 4.76 12.02
N ILE A 133 16.99 5.10 13.27
CA ILE A 133 17.59 6.39 13.63
C ILE A 133 18.99 6.53 13.01
N LYS A 134 19.83 5.51 13.18
CA LYS A 134 21.22 5.53 12.71
C LYS A 134 21.36 5.68 11.20
N ASN A 135 20.48 5.05 10.42
CA ASN A 135 20.56 5.01 8.96
C ASN A 135 19.62 6.01 8.28
N SER A 136 18.92 6.85 9.05
CA SER A 136 18.03 7.86 8.48
C SER A 136 18.82 8.92 7.71
N ARG A 137 18.20 9.44 6.68
CA ARG A 137 18.72 10.56 5.90
C ARG A 137 18.33 11.86 6.58
N SER A 138 19.24 12.83 6.64
CA SER A 138 18.95 14.16 7.18
C SER A 138 18.07 14.96 6.22
N LEU A 139 17.04 15.64 6.73
CA LEU A 139 16.21 16.55 5.93
C LEU A 139 17.02 17.70 5.33
N ALA A 140 18.13 18.09 5.96
CA ALA A 140 19.02 19.13 5.45
C ALA A 140 19.71 18.76 4.12
N THR A 141 19.70 17.49 3.71
CA THR A 141 20.24 17.05 2.41
C THR A 141 19.28 17.28 1.25
N LEU A 142 18.00 17.54 1.54
CA LEU A 142 17.01 17.82 0.50
C LEU A 142 17.18 19.22 -0.08
N SER A 143 16.84 19.38 -1.35
CA SER A 143 16.82 20.69 -1.99
C SER A 143 15.83 21.64 -1.29
N ASN A 144 16.10 22.96 -1.33
CA ASN A 144 15.26 23.98 -0.69
C ASN A 144 13.79 23.90 -1.12
N LYS A 145 13.51 23.53 -2.37
CA LYS A 145 12.14 23.36 -2.87
C LYS A 145 11.41 22.21 -2.18
N LYS A 146 12.10 21.08 -1.98
CA LYS A 146 11.56 19.91 -1.29
C LYS A 146 11.36 20.20 0.19
N LEU A 147 12.33 20.87 0.81
CA LEU A 147 12.27 21.25 2.22
C LEU A 147 11.13 22.22 2.52
N ASN A 148 10.92 23.25 1.70
CA ASN A 148 9.81 24.19 1.86
C ASN A 148 8.45 23.48 1.82
N LYS A 149 8.28 22.50 0.94
CA LYS A 149 7.06 21.70 0.88
C LYS A 149 6.82 20.89 2.16
N ILE A 150 7.87 20.40 2.80
CA ILE A 150 7.78 19.69 4.08
C ILE A 150 7.41 20.66 5.20
N ILE A 151 8.03 21.85 5.25
CA ILE A 151 7.73 22.88 6.24
C ILE A 151 6.29 23.37 6.10
N GLU A 152 5.78 23.51 4.88
CA GLU A 152 4.38 23.85 4.64
C GLU A 152 3.40 22.82 5.20
N LEU A 153 3.75 21.52 5.12
CA LEU A 153 2.92 20.41 5.58
C LEU A 153 2.97 20.20 7.10
N PHE A 154 4.13 20.42 7.72
CA PHE A 154 4.38 20.08 9.13
C PHE A 154 4.52 21.29 10.05
N GLY A 155 4.56 22.51 9.48
CA GLY A 155 4.82 23.74 10.23
C GLY A 155 6.32 23.96 10.53
N GLU A 156 6.60 24.91 11.43
CA GLU A 156 7.97 25.16 11.92
C GLU A 156 8.43 24.00 12.80
N VAL A 157 9.16 23.07 12.25
CA VAL A 157 9.73 21.92 12.95
C VAL A 157 11.26 22.04 12.93
N ASP A 158 11.90 21.68 14.04
CA ASP A 158 13.36 21.61 14.06
C ASP A 158 13.87 20.47 13.16
N ILE A 159 14.35 20.84 11.99
CA ILE A 159 14.84 19.94 10.95
C ILE A 159 15.95 19.01 11.46
N ASN A 160 16.72 19.46 12.47
CA ASN A 160 17.82 18.68 13.02
C ASN A 160 17.36 17.51 13.88
N THR A 161 16.10 17.52 14.34
CA THR A 161 15.50 16.44 15.13
C THR A 161 14.78 15.40 14.27
N LEU A 162 14.76 15.62 12.95
CA LEU A 162 14.03 14.81 12.01
C LEU A 162 14.93 14.11 11.00
N GLY A 163 14.56 12.89 10.70
CA GLY A 163 15.10 12.12 9.60
C GLY A 163 14.04 11.74 8.58
N TYR A 164 14.45 11.26 7.42
CA TYR A 164 13.53 10.74 6.43
C TYR A 164 14.04 9.49 5.75
N TYR A 165 13.10 8.77 5.15
CA TYR A 165 13.33 7.65 4.27
C TYR A 165 12.44 7.74 3.03
N PRO A 166 12.91 7.27 1.85
CA PRO A 166 12.03 7.04 0.72
C PRO A 166 10.91 6.06 1.09
N LEU A 167 9.69 6.34 0.63
CA LEU A 167 8.52 5.48 0.79
C LEU A 167 8.12 4.93 -0.57
N VAL A 168 8.30 3.64 -0.76
CA VAL A 168 7.99 2.94 -2.00
C VAL A 168 6.63 2.29 -1.90
N SER A 169 5.79 2.55 -2.89
CA SER A 169 4.51 1.89 -3.08
C SER A 169 4.40 1.28 -4.48
N TYR A 170 3.34 0.54 -4.73
CA TYR A 170 3.04 0.04 -6.07
C TYR A 170 2.78 1.18 -7.09
N LEU A 171 2.24 2.30 -6.62
CA LEU A 171 1.81 3.40 -7.50
C LEU A 171 2.90 4.46 -7.69
N SER A 172 3.78 4.65 -6.71
CA SER A 172 4.77 5.72 -6.71
C SER A 172 5.87 5.43 -5.71
N ASP A 173 7.06 5.90 -6.02
CA ASP A 173 8.24 5.97 -5.15
C ASP A 173 8.66 7.42 -4.84
N GLU A 174 7.81 8.38 -5.22
CA GLU A 174 8.00 9.82 -4.99
C GLU A 174 7.47 10.30 -3.63
N TRP A 175 7.53 9.46 -2.62
CA TRP A 175 7.09 9.80 -1.27
C TRP A 175 8.21 9.57 -0.26
N ILE A 176 8.16 10.31 0.83
CA ILE A 176 9.02 10.09 1.99
C ILE A 176 8.20 9.85 3.25
N VAL A 177 8.80 9.09 4.15
CA VAL A 177 8.39 8.97 5.56
C VAL A 177 9.27 9.89 6.37
N ILE A 178 8.68 10.74 7.21
CA ILE A 178 9.39 11.61 8.15
C ILE A 178 9.32 10.95 9.52
N ILE A 179 10.47 10.81 10.14
CA ILE A 179 10.63 10.18 11.45
C ILE A 179 11.29 11.14 12.44
N SER A 180 10.94 10.96 13.70
CA SER A 180 11.65 11.57 14.84
C SER A 180 12.98 10.84 15.09
N LEU A 181 14.07 11.57 15.20
CA LEU A 181 15.39 11.02 15.54
C LEU A 181 15.53 10.67 17.02
N HIS A 182 14.54 11.02 17.84
CA HIS A 182 14.54 10.70 19.28
C HIS A 182 14.04 9.25 19.53
N ASP A 183 12.99 8.82 18.84
CA ASP A 183 12.26 7.59 19.15
C ASP A 183 11.89 6.75 17.93
N ALA A 184 12.32 7.17 16.73
CA ALA A 184 11.98 6.57 15.43
C ALA A 184 10.48 6.53 15.13
N ASN A 185 9.65 7.32 15.82
CA ASN A 185 8.24 7.39 15.50
C ASN A 185 8.02 8.08 14.14
N ILE A 186 7.08 7.54 13.37
CA ILE A 186 6.67 8.16 12.12
C ILE A 186 5.79 9.36 12.45
N LEU A 187 6.22 10.54 12.04
CA LEU A 187 5.50 11.80 12.23
C LEU A 187 4.53 12.09 11.08
N GLY A 188 4.87 11.60 9.88
CA GLY A 188 4.01 11.76 8.72
C GLY A 188 4.67 11.38 7.40
N TYR A 189 3.98 11.74 6.33
CA TYR A 189 4.38 11.41 4.96
C TYR A 189 4.31 12.67 4.10
N ALA A 190 5.28 12.83 3.19
CA ALA A 190 5.28 13.92 2.24
C ALA A 190 5.49 13.40 0.82
N ASN A 191 4.75 13.98 -0.14
CA ASN A 191 4.92 13.69 -1.55
C ASN A 191 6.12 14.49 -2.08
N VAL A 192 7.29 13.92 -1.86
CA VAL A 192 8.60 14.45 -2.24
C VAL A 192 9.47 13.27 -2.62
N ASP A 193 10.18 13.36 -3.74
CA ASP A 193 11.16 12.35 -4.10
C ASP A 193 12.31 12.32 -3.08
N GLY A 194 12.48 11.21 -2.40
CA GLY A 194 13.50 10.98 -1.37
C GLY A 194 14.74 10.26 -1.87
N TRP A 195 14.85 9.95 -3.15
CA TRP A 195 15.99 9.24 -3.73
C TRP A 195 17.11 10.19 -4.12
N GLU A 196 16.73 11.31 -4.69
CA GLU A 196 17.66 12.37 -5.08
C GLU A 196 17.64 13.49 -4.03
N PRO A 197 18.80 13.95 -3.56
CA PRO A 197 18.90 15.07 -2.61
C PRO A 197 18.42 16.41 -3.19
#